data_c54b6bd7b3d36313ed191ce4415599a6
#
_entry.id   c54b6bd7b3d36313ed191ce4415599a6
#
_cell.length_a   1.000
_cell.length_b   1.000
_cell.length_c   1.000
_cell.angle_alpha   90.00
_cell.angle_beta   90.00
_cell.angle_gamma   90.00
#
_symmetry.space_group_name_H-M   'P 1'
#
loop_
_entity.id
_entity.type
_entity.pdbx_description
1 polymer ?
#
loop_
_entity_poly.entity_id
_entity_poly.type
_entity_poly.pdbx_seq_one_letter_code
_entity_poly.pdbx_strand_id
1 'polypeptide(L)'
;MHNDALRYAYMITEKARRRLKILIHWEKYGIASTRDAFSISRRTLFNWKKSLNEGKGKVESLNPKKRTPKKKRKRLWNIKILEEIKRLREKHPNLGKEKLYPLLLDYCDAFGIQECPKPMTIGRLIKDMGGLRTYPKKVSHFGKIKKVNRQKVLRKPKDYKALYPGHTIALDTIEKQRNGKRMYLLTAIDIYTRTTFAIATRSHSSKTFAHFFYLVMQMFPYEVKNVLTDNGSEFKKSLRELLRENNITHYHTYPKTPKMNAHCESFNGTIQEEFVDYHVNLLFDNMTVFNEEMREYLTFYNTKRVHWAFKNKLTPFEVLLRSEYYVSKLSGECKNRWTQSTGLTLATTCYIIKTVEVILLITRSRFQRDFRFLYKPFFHYKIYQNLYTCL
;
A
#
# COMPACT_ATOMS: atom_id res chain seq x y z
N MET A 1 2.92 5.40 20.47
CA MET A 1 1.53 4.89 20.38
C MET A 1 0.51 5.92 19.87
N HIS A 2 0.70 7.23 20.09
CA HIS A 2 -0.27 8.26 19.68
C HIS A 2 -0.30 8.48 18.15
N ASN A 3 0.84 8.36 17.46
CA ASN A 3 0.95 8.57 16.02
C ASN A 3 0.33 7.45 15.14
N ASP A 4 0.19 6.22 15.66
CA ASP A 4 -0.41 5.12 14.88
C ASP A 4 -1.94 5.26 14.78
N ALA A 5 -2.57 5.84 15.80
CA ALA A 5 -4.02 6.10 15.79
C ALA A 5 -4.40 7.21 14.80
N LEU A 6 -3.56 8.25 14.68
CA LEU A 6 -3.76 9.35 13.74
C LEU A 6 -3.59 8.89 12.29
N ARG A 7 -2.62 8.00 12.01
CA ARG A 7 -2.36 7.48 10.66
C ARG A 7 -3.48 6.56 10.11
N TYR A 8 -4.19 5.84 11.01
CA TYR A 8 -5.39 5.07 10.63
C TYR A 8 -6.65 5.94 10.47
N ALA A 9 -6.64 7.16 10.98
CA ALA A 9 -7.79 8.05 10.89
C ALA A 9 -8.08 8.55 9.46
N TYR A 10 -7.07 8.53 8.59
CA TYR A 10 -7.22 9.01 7.20
C TYR A 10 -7.71 7.95 6.22
N MET A 11 -7.92 6.71 6.65
CA MET A 11 -8.38 5.64 5.78
C MET A 11 -9.85 5.36 5.98
N ILE A 12 -10.64 5.60 4.95
CA ILE A 12 -12.08 5.32 4.97
C ILE A 12 -12.29 3.82 4.75
N THR A 13 -12.82 3.11 5.75
CA THR A 13 -13.21 1.71 5.63
C THR A 13 -14.55 1.57 4.91
N GLU A 14 -14.83 0.38 4.34
CA GLU A 14 -16.14 0.08 3.76
C GLU A 14 -17.29 0.26 4.78
N LYS A 15 -17.03 -0.10 6.04
CA LYS A 15 -18.00 0.10 7.12
C LYS A 15 -18.28 1.57 7.38
N ALA A 16 -17.27 2.44 7.33
CA ALA A 16 -17.46 3.88 7.46
C ALA A 16 -18.29 4.46 6.29
N ARG A 17 -18.00 4.00 5.06
CA ARG A 17 -18.75 4.38 3.86
C ARG A 17 -20.23 3.97 3.96
N ARG A 18 -20.50 2.74 4.42
CA ARG A 18 -21.88 2.27 4.66
C ARG A 18 -22.57 3.13 5.71
N ARG A 19 -21.89 3.46 6.82
CA ARG A 19 -22.45 4.33 7.88
C ARG A 19 -22.78 5.71 7.36
N LEU A 20 -21.92 6.30 6.52
CA LEU A 20 -22.18 7.58 5.88
C LEU A 20 -23.42 7.54 4.98
N LYS A 21 -23.55 6.51 4.11
CA LYS A 21 -24.76 6.34 3.28
C LYS A 21 -26.04 6.27 4.11
N ILE A 22 -25.99 5.59 5.25
CA ILE A 22 -27.14 5.48 6.17
C ILE A 22 -27.45 6.83 6.81
N LEU A 23 -26.44 7.61 7.19
CA LEU A 23 -26.65 8.96 7.74
C LEU A 23 -27.21 9.93 6.70
N ILE A 24 -26.77 9.84 5.43
CA ILE A 24 -27.34 10.64 4.31
C ILE A 24 -28.81 10.24 4.09
N HIS A 25 -29.12 8.94 4.13
CA HIS A 25 -30.50 8.48 4.03
C HIS A 25 -31.37 9.03 5.17
N TRP A 26 -30.83 9.04 6.39
CA TRP A 26 -31.54 9.62 7.53
C TRP A 26 -31.82 11.13 7.35
N GLU A 27 -30.87 11.88 6.85
CA GLU A 27 -31.08 13.34 6.60
C GLU A 27 -32.15 13.59 5.53
N LYS A 28 -32.27 12.69 4.53
CA LYS A 28 -33.22 12.84 3.43
C LYS A 28 -34.63 12.32 3.76
N TYR A 29 -34.75 11.17 4.45
CA TYR A 29 -36.00 10.43 4.60
C TYR A 29 -36.46 10.30 6.05
N GLY A 30 -35.75 10.88 7.00
CA GLY A 30 -36.08 10.83 8.41
C GLY A 30 -35.67 9.52 9.11
N ILE A 31 -35.80 9.53 10.44
CA ILE A 31 -35.29 8.44 11.31
C ILE A 31 -36.12 7.16 11.23
N ALA A 32 -37.45 7.25 11.09
CA ALA A 32 -38.31 6.10 11.02
C ALA A 32 -38.01 5.26 9.78
N SER A 33 -38.05 5.88 8.60
CA SER A 33 -37.70 5.24 7.32
C SER A 33 -36.30 4.64 7.31
N THR A 34 -35.32 5.30 7.92
CA THR A 34 -33.95 4.79 7.98
C THR A 34 -33.82 3.57 8.89
N ARG A 35 -34.55 3.54 9.99
CA ARG A 35 -34.57 2.38 10.88
C ARG A 35 -35.16 1.15 10.19
N ASP A 36 -36.25 1.34 9.49
CA ASP A 36 -36.93 0.25 8.76
C ASP A 36 -36.10 -0.27 7.60
N ALA A 37 -35.53 0.64 6.77
CA ALA A 37 -34.74 0.28 5.61
C ALA A 37 -33.42 -0.43 5.96
N PHE A 38 -32.77 -0.09 7.07
CA PHE A 38 -31.44 -0.62 7.42
C PHE A 38 -31.42 -1.47 8.68
N SER A 39 -32.53 -1.67 9.37
CA SER A 39 -32.65 -2.44 10.64
C SER A 39 -31.67 -1.97 11.70
N ILE A 40 -31.52 -0.65 11.89
CA ILE A 40 -30.55 -0.05 12.80
C ILE A 40 -31.26 0.65 13.95
N SER A 41 -30.74 0.45 15.18
CA SER A 41 -31.31 1.10 16.35
C SER A 41 -31.10 2.62 16.32
N ARG A 42 -32.06 3.37 16.87
CA ARG A 42 -31.98 4.82 17.04
C ARG A 42 -30.67 5.25 17.71
N ARG A 43 -30.29 4.57 18.80
CA ARG A 43 -29.04 4.84 19.54
C ARG A 43 -27.81 4.74 18.65
N THR A 44 -27.75 3.76 17.75
CA THR A 44 -26.61 3.58 16.83
C THR A 44 -26.50 4.72 15.83
N LEU A 45 -27.62 5.18 15.26
CA LEU A 45 -27.66 6.31 14.34
C LEU A 45 -27.15 7.59 15.01
N PHE A 46 -27.66 7.91 16.21
CA PHE A 46 -27.20 9.08 16.97
C PHE A 46 -25.71 9.00 17.33
N ASN A 47 -25.20 7.83 17.71
CA ASN A 47 -23.78 7.65 17.99
C ASN A 47 -22.92 7.91 16.74
N TRP A 48 -23.35 7.48 15.55
CA TRP A 48 -22.61 7.75 14.31
C TRP A 48 -22.70 9.23 13.94
N LYS A 49 -23.86 9.87 14.07
CA LYS A 49 -24.02 11.32 13.83
C LYS A 49 -23.12 12.12 14.78
N LYS A 50 -23.10 11.76 16.05
CA LYS A 50 -22.21 12.37 17.05
C LYS A 50 -20.73 12.20 16.64
N SER A 51 -20.30 10.99 16.25
CA SER A 51 -18.92 10.74 15.83
C SER A 51 -18.56 11.55 14.57
N LEU A 52 -19.48 11.73 13.62
CA LEU A 52 -19.27 12.53 12.42
C LEU A 52 -19.11 14.01 12.77
N ASN A 53 -19.94 14.54 13.67
CA ASN A 53 -19.88 15.94 14.12
C ASN A 53 -18.59 16.21 14.91
N GLU A 54 -18.20 15.33 15.83
CA GLU A 54 -16.93 15.42 16.57
C GLU A 54 -15.73 15.37 15.60
N GLY A 55 -15.85 14.63 14.51
CA GLY A 55 -14.85 14.56 13.42
C GLY A 55 -14.92 15.71 12.42
N LYS A 56 -15.70 16.78 12.68
CA LYS A 56 -15.90 17.92 11.77
C LYS A 56 -16.30 17.48 10.35
N GLY A 57 -17.23 16.52 10.26
CA GLY A 57 -17.72 16.00 8.98
C GLY A 57 -16.77 15.01 8.24
N LYS A 58 -15.62 14.71 8.80
CA LYS A 58 -14.67 13.77 8.18
C LYS A 58 -15.19 12.33 8.26
N VAL A 59 -15.30 11.66 7.11
CA VAL A 59 -15.83 10.29 6.99
C VAL A 59 -15.00 9.27 7.76
N GLU A 60 -13.72 9.53 7.94
CA GLU A 60 -12.80 8.71 8.73
C GLU A 60 -13.22 8.55 10.19
N SER A 61 -13.94 9.54 10.74
CA SER A 61 -14.47 9.48 12.11
C SER A 61 -15.49 8.36 12.30
N LEU A 62 -16.11 7.90 11.22
CA LEU A 62 -17.02 6.77 11.17
C LEU A 62 -16.33 5.40 11.13
N ASN A 63 -15.00 5.35 11.07
CA ASN A 63 -14.27 4.09 11.11
C ASN A 63 -14.57 3.30 12.39
N PRO A 64 -14.68 1.96 12.34
CA PRO A 64 -14.86 1.14 13.52
C PRO A 64 -13.75 1.36 14.54
N LYS A 65 -14.09 1.74 15.75
CA LYS A 65 -13.13 1.84 16.86
C LYS A 65 -12.66 0.44 17.28
N LYS A 66 -11.42 0.33 17.76
CA LYS A 66 -10.89 -0.93 18.31
C LYS A 66 -11.80 -1.39 19.47
N ARG A 67 -12.29 -2.64 19.40
CA ARG A 67 -13.12 -3.24 20.44
C ARG A 67 -12.31 -3.78 21.65
N THR A 68 -10.98 -3.72 21.56
CA THR A 68 -10.09 -4.20 22.63
C THR A 68 -10.26 -3.31 23.86
N PRO A 69 -10.49 -3.86 25.05
CA PRO A 69 -10.58 -3.09 26.27
C PRO A 69 -9.34 -2.23 26.48
N LYS A 70 -9.54 -0.97 26.91
CA LYS A 70 -8.44 -0.04 27.20
C LYS A 70 -7.56 -0.55 28.36
N LYS A 71 -8.19 -1.14 29.38
CA LYS A 71 -7.53 -1.81 30.52
C LYS A 71 -7.80 -3.31 30.42
N LYS A 72 -6.76 -4.10 30.24
CA LYS A 72 -6.84 -5.56 30.30
C LYS A 72 -6.53 -6.00 31.71
N ARG A 73 -7.39 -6.86 32.31
CA ARG A 73 -7.05 -7.53 33.57
C ARG A 73 -5.81 -8.40 33.32
N LYS A 74 -4.78 -8.20 34.15
CA LYS A 74 -3.58 -9.04 34.16
C LYS A 74 -3.63 -9.87 35.44
N ARG A 75 -3.49 -11.18 35.32
CA ARG A 75 -3.30 -12.04 36.48
C ARG A 75 -1.89 -11.76 37.05
N LEU A 76 -1.83 -11.49 38.34
CA LEU A 76 -0.58 -11.36 39.08
C LEU A 76 -0.08 -12.78 39.37
N TRP A 77 1.12 -13.06 38.98
CA TRP A 77 1.82 -14.30 39.27
C TRP A 77 2.79 -14.11 40.43
N ASN A 78 3.09 -15.17 41.15
CA ASN A 78 4.08 -15.14 42.23
C ASN A 78 5.42 -14.59 41.67
N ILE A 79 6.00 -13.65 42.42
CA ILE A 79 7.21 -12.95 42.04
C ILE A 79 8.39 -13.93 41.87
N LYS A 80 8.44 -14.96 42.71
CA LYS A 80 9.47 -16.03 42.64
C LYS A 80 9.46 -16.76 41.30
N ILE A 81 8.28 -17.01 40.72
CA ILE A 81 8.15 -17.61 39.36
C ILE A 81 8.70 -16.69 38.29
N LEU A 82 8.45 -15.38 38.40
CA LEU A 82 8.95 -14.39 37.45
C LEU A 82 10.48 -14.29 37.51
N GLU A 83 11.02 -14.27 38.70
CA GLU A 83 12.48 -14.26 38.95
C GLU A 83 13.14 -15.54 38.41
N GLU A 84 12.57 -16.70 38.64
CA GLU A 84 13.08 -17.96 38.13
C GLU A 84 13.04 -18.04 36.60
N ILE A 85 11.95 -17.58 35.96
CA ILE A 85 11.90 -17.45 34.50
C ILE A 85 13.01 -16.54 33.99
N LYS A 86 13.25 -15.43 34.67
CA LYS A 86 14.31 -14.49 34.33
C LYS A 86 15.69 -15.14 34.48
N ARG A 87 15.96 -15.77 35.61
CA ARG A 87 17.23 -16.47 35.94
C ARG A 87 17.54 -17.57 34.90
N LEU A 88 16.54 -18.42 34.60
CA LEU A 88 16.72 -19.49 33.63
C LEU A 88 17.00 -18.95 32.21
N ARG A 89 16.39 -17.81 31.84
CA ARG A 89 16.62 -17.21 30.53
C ARG A 89 17.89 -16.37 30.46
N GLU A 90 18.41 -15.89 31.55
CA GLU A 90 19.72 -15.27 31.63
C GLU A 90 20.83 -16.34 31.47
N LYS A 91 20.67 -17.49 32.13
CA LYS A 91 21.60 -18.63 32.03
C LYS A 91 21.52 -19.32 30.66
N HIS A 92 20.29 -19.47 30.12
CA HIS A 92 20.02 -20.15 28.84
C HIS A 92 19.22 -19.22 27.90
N PRO A 93 19.88 -18.30 27.17
CA PRO A 93 19.20 -17.37 26.29
C PRO A 93 18.31 -18.06 25.26
N ASN A 94 17.12 -17.51 25.05
CA ASN A 94 16.14 -18.03 24.12
C ASN A 94 15.48 -19.38 24.46
N LEU A 95 15.63 -19.87 25.72
CA LEU A 95 14.90 -21.05 26.18
C LEU A 95 13.39 -20.80 26.01
N GLY A 96 12.72 -21.67 25.26
CA GLY A 96 11.32 -21.50 24.88
C GLY A 96 10.36 -21.91 26.01
N LYS A 97 9.12 -21.46 25.90
CA LYS A 97 8.04 -21.67 26.90
C LYS A 97 7.78 -23.15 27.22
N GLU A 98 7.83 -24.02 26.22
CA GLU A 98 7.62 -25.47 26.38
C GLU A 98 8.76 -26.13 27.17
N LYS A 99 10.00 -25.67 26.97
CA LYS A 99 11.19 -26.20 27.67
C LYS A 99 11.35 -25.61 29.08
N LEU A 100 10.80 -24.39 29.30
CA LEU A 100 10.75 -23.77 30.64
C LEU A 100 9.73 -24.42 31.55
N TYR A 101 8.65 -24.96 30.99
CA TYR A 101 7.53 -25.47 31.78
C TYR A 101 7.93 -26.57 32.76
N PRO A 102 8.61 -27.70 32.35
CA PRO A 102 9.04 -28.74 33.28
C PRO A 102 9.98 -28.18 34.36
N LEU A 103 10.93 -27.32 34.00
CA LEU A 103 11.87 -26.75 34.97
C LEU A 103 11.16 -25.86 36.00
N LEU A 104 10.07 -25.18 35.61
CA LEU A 104 9.24 -24.39 36.52
C LEU A 104 8.32 -25.27 37.37
N LEU A 105 7.90 -26.45 36.88
CA LEU A 105 7.15 -27.40 37.70
C LEU A 105 8.02 -27.87 38.85
N ASP A 106 9.24 -28.38 38.52
CA ASP A 106 10.20 -28.84 39.54
C ASP A 106 10.52 -27.75 40.56
N TYR A 107 10.64 -26.49 40.09
CA TYR A 107 10.86 -25.33 40.98
C TYR A 107 9.66 -25.05 41.86
N CYS A 108 8.45 -25.09 41.30
CA CYS A 108 7.22 -24.84 42.07
C CYS A 108 7.00 -25.92 43.16
N ASP A 109 7.27 -27.16 42.82
CA ASP A 109 7.16 -28.29 43.75
C ASP A 109 8.19 -28.17 44.88
N ALA A 110 9.43 -27.83 44.55
CA ALA A 110 10.52 -27.64 45.54
C ALA A 110 10.25 -26.50 46.53
N PHE A 111 9.56 -25.41 46.07
CA PHE A 111 9.27 -24.24 46.89
C PHE A 111 7.83 -24.15 47.41
N GLY A 112 7.04 -25.24 47.25
CA GLY A 112 5.66 -25.31 47.72
C GLY A 112 4.71 -24.30 47.07
N ILE A 113 4.95 -23.92 45.80
CA ILE A 113 4.12 -22.99 45.07
C ILE A 113 3.00 -23.76 44.38
N GLN A 114 1.76 -23.60 44.86
CA GLN A 114 0.61 -24.39 44.42
C GLN A 114 0.25 -24.26 42.93
N GLU A 115 0.58 -23.13 42.27
CA GLU A 115 0.21 -22.88 40.89
C GLU A 115 1.43 -22.57 40.03
N CYS A 116 1.74 -23.48 39.08
CA CYS A 116 2.71 -23.23 37.99
C CYS A 116 2.01 -22.70 36.73
N PRO A 117 2.52 -21.64 36.10
CA PRO A 117 1.94 -21.12 34.87
C PRO A 117 2.12 -22.08 33.70
N LYS A 118 1.04 -22.36 32.96
CA LYS A 118 1.08 -23.21 31.73
C LYS A 118 1.94 -22.56 30.63
N PRO A 119 2.46 -23.32 29.66
CA PRO A 119 3.39 -22.83 28.62
C PRO A 119 2.93 -21.57 27.87
N MET A 120 1.62 -21.47 27.55
CA MET A 120 1.07 -20.25 26.93
C MET A 120 1.18 -19.02 27.81
N THR A 121 1.02 -19.20 29.12
CA THR A 121 1.16 -18.11 30.12
C THR A 121 2.62 -17.73 30.29
N ILE A 122 3.54 -18.71 30.39
CA ILE A 122 4.98 -18.49 30.40
C ILE A 122 5.41 -17.65 29.18
N GLY A 123 4.91 -17.98 27.99
CA GLY A 123 5.18 -17.20 26.78
C GLY A 123 4.70 -15.75 26.84
N ARG A 124 3.57 -15.47 27.54
CA ARG A 124 3.08 -14.11 27.79
C ARG A 124 3.94 -13.38 28.80
N LEU A 125 4.31 -14.04 29.89
CA LEU A 125 5.21 -13.49 30.92
C LEU A 125 6.56 -13.09 30.32
N ILE A 126 7.18 -13.96 29.54
CA ILE A 126 8.43 -13.66 28.83
C ILE A 126 8.28 -12.43 27.92
N LYS A 127 7.16 -12.30 27.21
CA LYS A 127 6.89 -11.17 26.34
C LYS A 127 6.74 -9.87 27.13
N ASP A 128 6.09 -9.93 28.28
CA ASP A 128 5.90 -8.77 29.17
C ASP A 128 7.23 -8.34 29.82
N MET A 129 8.16 -9.27 30.07
CA MET A 129 9.51 -9.01 30.64
C MET A 129 10.56 -8.52 29.62
N GLY A 130 10.23 -8.35 28.36
CA GLY A 130 11.19 -7.79 27.40
C GLY A 130 11.27 -8.51 26.07
N GLY A 131 10.56 -9.64 25.90
CA GLY A 131 10.37 -10.30 24.63
C GLY A 131 10.80 -11.77 24.59
N LEU A 132 10.25 -12.47 23.59
CA LEU A 132 10.41 -13.90 23.43
C LEU A 132 11.80 -14.33 22.98
N ARG A 133 12.58 -13.46 22.37
CA ARG A 133 13.92 -13.75 21.89
C ARG A 133 14.88 -12.62 22.22
N THR A 134 16.03 -13.00 22.75
CA THR A 134 17.19 -12.12 22.91
C THR A 134 18.19 -12.42 21.81
N TYR A 135 18.78 -11.38 21.25
CA TYR A 135 19.84 -11.51 20.26
C TYR A 135 21.10 -10.87 20.81
N PRO A 136 22.28 -11.45 20.56
CA PRO A 136 23.52 -10.80 20.91
C PRO A 136 23.57 -9.42 20.22
N LYS A 137 24.15 -8.43 20.90
CA LYS A 137 24.34 -7.11 20.34
C LYS A 137 25.21 -7.23 19.09
N LYS A 138 24.71 -6.82 17.93
CA LYS A 138 25.52 -6.78 16.71
C LYS A 138 26.56 -5.69 16.84
N VAL A 139 27.82 -6.10 16.79
CA VAL A 139 28.98 -5.21 16.87
C VAL A 139 29.48 -4.95 15.45
N SER A 140 29.88 -3.72 15.14
CA SER A 140 30.56 -3.40 13.89
C SER A 140 31.98 -3.97 13.89
N HIS A 141 32.62 -4.01 12.72
CA HIS A 141 34.03 -4.39 12.61
C HIS A 141 34.97 -3.58 13.55
N PHE A 142 34.61 -2.36 13.86
CA PHE A 142 35.30 -1.48 14.77
C PHE A 142 34.83 -1.53 16.24
N GLY A 143 34.17 -2.61 16.67
CA GLY A 143 33.71 -2.79 18.05
C GLY A 143 32.50 -1.95 18.46
N LYS A 144 31.94 -1.09 17.59
CA LYS A 144 30.79 -0.24 17.93
C LYS A 144 29.48 -1.05 17.87
N ILE A 145 28.64 -0.92 18.91
CA ILE A 145 27.33 -1.56 18.96
C ILE A 145 26.40 -0.94 17.90
N LYS A 146 25.97 -1.75 16.94
CA LYS A 146 24.97 -1.33 15.93
C LYS A 146 23.59 -1.22 16.57
N LYS A 147 23.10 0.00 16.78
CA LYS A 147 21.69 0.21 17.12
C LYS A 147 20.82 -0.13 15.90
N VAL A 148 20.01 -1.17 15.98
CA VAL A 148 19.04 -1.50 14.93
C VAL A 148 17.81 -0.63 15.14
N ASN A 149 17.79 0.55 14.53
CA ASN A 149 16.58 1.38 14.47
C ASN A 149 15.61 0.74 13.45
N ARG A 150 14.69 -0.08 13.92
CA ARG A 150 13.60 -0.59 13.09
C ARG A 150 12.52 0.49 13.00
N GLN A 151 12.48 1.20 11.88
CA GLN A 151 11.37 2.11 11.61
C GLN A 151 10.05 1.33 11.59
N LYS A 152 9.07 1.82 12.34
CA LYS A 152 7.71 1.26 12.29
C LYS A 152 7.13 1.51 10.90
N VAL A 153 6.73 0.45 10.22
CA VAL A 153 6.05 0.53 8.94
C VAL A 153 4.53 0.59 9.15
N LEU A 154 3.86 1.42 8.36
CA LEU A 154 2.42 1.52 8.37
C LEU A 154 1.82 0.33 7.62
N ARG A 155 0.87 -0.37 8.23
CA ARG A 155 0.22 -1.56 7.66
C ARG A 155 -1.13 -1.22 7.06
N LYS A 156 -1.42 -1.76 5.87
CA LYS A 156 -2.73 -1.63 5.25
C LYS A 156 -3.82 -2.21 6.18
N PRO A 157 -4.91 -1.48 6.46
CA PRO A 157 -6.05 -2.03 7.18
C PRO A 157 -6.71 -3.20 6.47
N LYS A 158 -7.28 -4.16 7.22
CA LYS A 158 -7.89 -5.35 6.63
C LYS A 158 -9.10 -5.04 5.74
N ASP A 159 -9.91 -4.07 6.12
CA ASP A 159 -11.16 -3.67 5.43
C ASP A 159 -10.92 -2.49 4.46
N TYR A 160 -9.70 -2.36 3.91
CA TYR A 160 -9.35 -1.24 3.04
C TYR A 160 -9.85 -1.45 1.62
N LYS A 161 -10.52 -0.44 1.06
CA LYS A 161 -10.88 -0.35 -0.37
C LYS A 161 -10.46 0.99 -0.94
N ALA A 162 -9.93 0.99 -2.14
CA ALA A 162 -9.74 2.21 -2.92
C ALA A 162 -11.11 2.80 -3.29
N LEU A 163 -11.26 4.13 -3.25
CA LEU A 163 -12.53 4.81 -3.38
C LEU A 163 -12.67 5.60 -4.68
N TYR A 164 -11.56 6.02 -5.25
CA TYR A 164 -11.46 6.85 -6.45
C TYR A 164 -10.12 6.61 -7.15
N PRO A 165 -9.96 7.02 -8.41
CA PRO A 165 -8.67 6.93 -9.11
C PRO A 165 -7.56 7.65 -8.34
N GLY A 166 -6.39 7.04 -8.23
CA GLY A 166 -5.26 7.59 -7.47
C GLY A 166 -5.35 7.44 -5.95
N HIS A 167 -6.48 6.92 -5.43
CA HIS A 167 -6.55 6.68 -3.98
C HIS A 167 -5.48 5.73 -3.50
N THR A 168 -5.12 4.70 -4.27
CA THR A 168 -4.01 3.81 -3.94
C THR A 168 -3.45 3.15 -5.16
N ILE A 169 -2.16 3.31 -5.36
CA ILE A 169 -1.36 2.55 -6.33
C ILE A 169 -0.62 1.44 -5.61
N ALA A 170 -0.78 0.21 -6.08
CA ALA A 170 -0.02 -0.93 -5.62
C ALA A 170 1.22 -1.12 -6.50
N LEU A 171 2.36 -1.40 -5.88
CA LEU A 171 3.64 -1.57 -6.53
C LEU A 171 4.20 -2.96 -6.23
N ASP A 172 4.87 -3.55 -7.22
CA ASP A 172 5.52 -4.85 -7.08
C ASP A 172 6.68 -5.01 -8.09
N THR A 173 7.42 -6.11 -7.99
CA THR A 173 8.52 -6.45 -8.88
C THR A 173 8.43 -7.91 -9.32
N ILE A 174 8.49 -8.15 -10.63
CA ILE A 174 8.65 -9.50 -11.19
C ILE A 174 10.13 -9.72 -11.49
N GLU A 175 10.72 -10.78 -11.01
CA GLU A 175 12.09 -11.19 -11.34
C GLU A 175 12.05 -12.32 -12.38
N LYS A 176 12.82 -12.17 -13.44
CA LYS A 176 13.10 -13.23 -14.43
C LYS A 176 14.59 -13.50 -14.46
N GLN A 177 14.95 -14.78 -14.45
CA GLN A 177 16.34 -15.21 -14.47
C GLN A 177 16.59 -16.17 -15.63
N ARG A 178 17.70 -15.93 -16.37
CA ARG A 178 18.17 -16.81 -17.46
C ARG A 178 19.68 -16.77 -17.53
N ASN A 179 20.33 -17.94 -17.58
CA ASN A 179 21.78 -18.07 -17.71
C ASN A 179 22.58 -17.17 -16.73
N GLY A 180 22.16 -17.15 -15.46
CA GLY A 180 22.80 -16.34 -14.41
C GLY A 180 22.51 -14.82 -14.50
N LYS A 181 21.90 -14.33 -15.58
CA LYS A 181 21.45 -12.95 -15.68
C LYS A 181 20.06 -12.77 -15.07
N ARG A 182 19.84 -11.65 -14.39
CA ARG A 182 18.54 -11.29 -13.80
C ARG A 182 18.02 -10.03 -14.46
N MET A 183 16.74 -10.04 -14.78
CA MET A 183 15.98 -8.89 -15.25
C MET A 183 14.76 -8.68 -14.36
N TYR A 184 14.37 -7.46 -14.18
CA TYR A 184 13.29 -7.07 -13.28
C TYR A 184 12.24 -6.27 -14.06
N LEU A 185 10.97 -6.63 -13.85
CA LEU A 185 9.87 -5.80 -14.33
C LEU A 185 9.28 -5.11 -13.09
N LEU A 186 9.37 -3.80 -13.07
CA LEU A 186 8.72 -2.96 -12.06
C LEU A 186 7.29 -2.73 -12.50
N THR A 187 6.34 -3.01 -11.63
CA THR A 187 4.91 -2.93 -11.93
C THR A 187 4.19 -2.00 -10.98
N ALA A 188 3.19 -1.29 -11.50
CA ALA A 188 2.30 -0.44 -10.74
C ALA A 188 0.86 -0.60 -11.24
N ILE A 189 -0.11 -0.66 -10.34
CA ILE A 189 -1.54 -0.72 -10.67
C ILE A 189 -2.35 0.20 -9.75
N ASP A 190 -3.19 1.03 -10.32
CA ASP A 190 -4.21 1.73 -9.55
C ASP A 190 -5.30 0.74 -9.11
N ILE A 191 -5.51 0.63 -7.80
CA ILE A 191 -6.45 -0.37 -7.23
C ILE A 191 -7.90 -0.07 -7.60
N TYR A 192 -8.26 1.16 -7.93
CA TYR A 192 -9.63 1.52 -8.28
C TYR A 192 -9.93 1.27 -9.75
N THR A 193 -9.15 1.86 -10.65
CA THR A 193 -9.39 1.81 -12.10
C THR A 193 -8.80 0.60 -12.79
N ARG A 194 -7.85 -0.09 -12.14
CA ARG A 194 -7.01 -1.15 -12.74
C ARG A 194 -6.06 -0.66 -13.84
N THR A 195 -5.85 0.64 -13.95
CA THR A 195 -4.84 1.20 -14.84
C THR A 195 -3.45 0.74 -14.41
N THR A 196 -2.64 0.27 -15.35
CA THR A 196 -1.36 -0.39 -15.09
C THR A 196 -0.21 0.30 -15.79
N PHE A 197 0.96 0.20 -15.16
CA PHE A 197 2.24 0.65 -15.68
C PHE A 197 3.29 -0.43 -15.40
N ALA A 198 4.20 -0.65 -16.33
CA ALA A 198 5.32 -1.54 -16.14
C ALA A 198 6.53 -1.10 -16.96
N ILE A 199 7.73 -1.44 -16.49
CA ILE A 199 8.99 -1.26 -17.20
C ILE A 199 9.97 -2.37 -16.85
N ALA A 200 10.67 -2.90 -17.85
CA ALA A 200 11.76 -3.83 -17.63
C ALA A 200 13.08 -3.09 -17.36
N THR A 201 13.84 -3.55 -16.38
CA THR A 201 15.10 -2.96 -15.95
C THR A 201 16.11 -4.03 -15.54
N ARG A 202 17.41 -3.66 -15.53
CA ARG A 202 18.49 -4.53 -15.02
C ARG A 202 18.68 -4.44 -13.50
N SER A 203 18.04 -3.48 -12.86
CA SER A 203 18.20 -3.21 -11.44
C SER A 203 16.86 -2.93 -10.78
N HIS A 204 16.62 -3.54 -9.63
CA HIS A 204 15.47 -3.26 -8.76
C HIS A 204 15.87 -2.45 -7.53
N SER A 205 16.89 -1.60 -7.67
CA SER A 205 17.32 -0.73 -6.57
C SER A 205 16.22 0.24 -6.15
N SER A 206 16.25 0.69 -4.89
CA SER A 206 15.30 1.69 -4.40
C SER A 206 15.32 3.00 -5.20
N LYS A 207 16.47 3.37 -5.79
CA LYS A 207 16.57 4.52 -6.69
C LYS A 207 15.86 4.29 -8.02
N THR A 208 16.05 3.11 -8.61
CA THR A 208 15.37 2.72 -9.86
C THR A 208 13.86 2.70 -9.67
N PHE A 209 13.40 2.16 -8.52
CA PHE A 209 11.98 2.12 -8.21
C PHE A 209 11.39 3.52 -7.95
N ALA A 210 12.12 4.38 -7.27
CA ALA A 210 11.71 5.76 -7.06
C ALA A 210 11.57 6.52 -8.39
N HIS A 211 12.49 6.32 -9.33
CA HIS A 211 12.41 6.91 -10.67
C HIS A 211 11.22 6.36 -11.46
N PHE A 212 11.00 5.04 -11.46
CA PHE A 212 9.83 4.44 -12.09
C PHE A 212 8.53 5.04 -11.52
N PHE A 213 8.40 5.11 -10.20
CA PHE A 213 7.20 5.64 -9.58
C PHE A 213 7.01 7.15 -9.84
N TYR A 214 8.10 7.91 -9.92
CA TYR A 214 8.04 9.30 -10.37
C TYR A 214 7.42 9.42 -11.75
N LEU A 215 7.83 8.58 -12.72
CA LEU A 215 7.25 8.55 -14.06
C LEU A 215 5.77 8.13 -14.03
N VAL A 216 5.40 7.16 -13.20
CA VAL A 216 3.99 6.78 -13.00
C VAL A 216 3.17 7.99 -12.53
N MET A 217 3.67 8.79 -11.56
CA MET A 217 2.98 10.00 -11.11
C MET A 217 2.84 11.06 -12.20
N GLN A 218 3.78 11.16 -13.14
CA GLN A 218 3.68 12.10 -14.26
C GLN A 218 2.67 11.65 -15.32
N MET A 219 2.56 10.34 -15.53
CA MET A 219 1.65 9.77 -16.53
C MET A 219 0.22 9.61 -16.01
N PHE A 220 0.06 9.36 -14.72
CA PHE A 220 -1.26 9.14 -14.12
C PHE A 220 -1.97 10.46 -13.91
N PRO A 221 -3.21 10.65 -14.43
CA PRO A 221 -3.86 11.98 -14.46
C PRO A 221 -4.41 12.45 -13.11
N TYR A 222 -4.30 11.63 -12.06
CA TYR A 222 -4.82 11.95 -10.74
C TYR A 222 -3.72 11.99 -9.68
N GLU A 223 -3.94 12.78 -8.65
CA GLU A 223 -3.06 12.82 -7.49
C GLU A 223 -3.07 11.49 -6.74
N VAL A 224 -1.88 10.93 -6.53
CA VAL A 224 -1.72 9.68 -5.78
C VAL A 224 -1.71 9.97 -4.28
N LYS A 225 -2.62 9.36 -3.53
CA LYS A 225 -2.72 9.55 -2.07
C LYS A 225 -1.99 8.51 -1.27
N ASN A 226 -2.02 7.26 -1.72
CA ASN A 226 -1.43 6.15 -0.99
C ASN A 226 -0.69 5.22 -1.95
N VAL A 227 0.39 4.64 -1.48
CA VAL A 227 1.12 3.57 -2.14
C VAL A 227 1.10 2.34 -1.27
N LEU A 228 0.86 1.18 -1.88
CA LEU A 228 0.89 -0.13 -1.24
C LEU A 228 2.03 -0.95 -1.83
N THR A 229 2.92 -1.44 -0.97
CA THR A 229 4.00 -2.35 -1.35
C THR A 229 4.07 -3.54 -0.38
N ASP A 230 4.85 -4.51 -0.71
CA ASP A 230 5.32 -5.51 0.24
C ASP A 230 6.42 -4.93 1.16
N ASN A 231 7.26 -5.79 1.78
CA ASN A 231 8.36 -5.38 2.66
C ASN A 231 9.73 -5.43 1.96
N GLY A 232 9.78 -5.48 0.65
CA GLY A 232 10.99 -5.54 -0.15
C GLY A 232 11.99 -4.43 0.16
N SER A 233 13.25 -4.66 -0.15
CA SER A 233 14.33 -3.68 0.08
C SER A 233 14.28 -2.52 -0.90
N GLU A 234 13.75 -2.77 -2.09
CA GLU A 234 13.53 -1.83 -3.20
C GLU A 234 12.55 -0.71 -2.83
N PHE A 235 11.60 -0.97 -1.94
CA PHE A 235 10.62 0.01 -1.46
C PHE A 235 11.08 0.86 -0.28
N LYS A 236 12.39 0.81 0.06
CA LYS A 236 12.99 1.58 1.16
C LYS A 236 13.75 2.79 0.63
N LYS A 237 14.38 3.56 1.53
CA LYS A 237 15.26 4.70 1.19
C LYS A 237 14.62 5.64 0.15
N SER A 238 15.15 5.68 -1.08
CA SER A 238 14.80 6.68 -2.11
C SER A 238 13.31 6.70 -2.47
N LEU A 239 12.63 5.54 -2.58
CA LEU A 239 11.19 5.53 -2.79
C LEU A 239 10.45 6.17 -1.61
N ARG A 240 10.87 5.84 -0.38
CA ARG A 240 10.26 6.43 0.82
C ARG A 240 10.47 7.94 0.93
N GLU A 241 11.64 8.42 0.51
CA GLU A 241 11.94 9.86 0.44
C GLU A 241 11.02 10.54 -0.57
N LEU A 242 10.92 10.01 -1.79
CA LEU A 242 10.01 10.51 -2.83
C LEU A 242 8.55 10.55 -2.35
N LEU A 243 8.06 9.49 -1.71
CA LEU A 243 6.69 9.43 -1.19
C LEU A 243 6.45 10.47 -0.09
N ARG A 244 7.44 10.70 0.78
CA ARG A 244 7.36 11.70 1.85
C ARG A 244 7.33 13.12 1.29
N GLU A 245 8.18 13.43 0.30
CA GLU A 245 8.24 14.73 -0.37
C GLU A 245 6.92 15.08 -1.05
N ASN A 246 6.25 14.08 -1.61
CA ASN A 246 4.95 14.25 -2.27
C ASN A 246 3.74 14.02 -1.33
N ASN A 247 3.95 13.94 -0.01
CA ASN A 247 2.88 13.70 0.98
C ASN A 247 2.06 12.41 0.73
N ILE A 248 2.64 11.40 0.10
CA ILE A 248 2.01 10.12 -0.22
C ILE A 248 2.18 9.16 0.95
N THR A 249 1.09 8.56 1.41
CA THR A 249 1.13 7.60 2.50
C THR A 249 1.60 6.23 2.01
N HIS A 250 2.67 5.70 2.62
CA HIS A 250 3.22 4.39 2.28
C HIS A 250 2.67 3.29 3.18
N TYR A 251 1.89 2.39 2.61
CA TYR A 251 1.38 1.20 3.28
C TYR A 251 2.17 -0.03 2.88
N HIS A 252 2.40 -0.92 3.85
CA HIS A 252 3.03 -2.21 3.62
C HIS A 252 2.04 -3.34 3.90
N THR A 253 2.15 -4.44 3.15
CA THR A 253 1.41 -5.68 3.41
C THR A 253 1.92 -6.35 4.69
N TYR A 254 1.08 -7.15 5.34
CA TYR A 254 1.55 -8.00 6.45
C TYR A 254 2.46 -9.12 5.90
N PRO A 255 3.50 -9.51 6.65
CA PRO A 255 4.33 -10.65 6.25
C PRO A 255 3.48 -11.91 6.06
N LYS A 256 3.76 -12.68 5.01
CA LYS A 256 3.07 -13.94 4.70
C LYS A 256 1.55 -13.78 4.48
N THR A 257 1.12 -12.67 3.90
CA THR A 257 -0.29 -12.41 3.60
C THR A 257 -0.45 -11.92 2.16
N PRO A 258 -0.32 -12.81 1.16
CA PRO A 258 -0.34 -12.44 -0.27
C PRO A 258 -1.65 -11.72 -0.65
N LYS A 259 -2.80 -12.15 -0.17
CA LYS A 259 -4.12 -11.54 -0.43
C LYS A 259 -4.19 -10.02 -0.23
N MET A 260 -3.22 -9.42 0.44
CA MET A 260 -3.21 -7.97 0.66
C MET A 260 -2.71 -7.17 -0.57
N ASN A 261 -1.91 -7.77 -1.46
CA ASN A 261 -1.47 -7.18 -2.72
C ASN A 261 -2.06 -7.89 -3.94
N ALA A 262 -3.19 -8.57 -3.77
CA ALA A 262 -3.82 -9.40 -4.78
C ALA A 262 -4.07 -8.71 -6.13
N HIS A 263 -4.22 -7.38 -6.15
CA HIS A 263 -4.41 -6.64 -7.40
C HIS A 263 -3.14 -6.56 -8.22
N CYS A 264 -1.99 -6.32 -7.57
CA CYS A 264 -0.70 -6.32 -8.24
C CYS A 264 -0.29 -7.75 -8.63
N GLU A 265 -0.49 -8.72 -7.74
CA GLU A 265 -0.23 -10.14 -8.03
C GLU A 265 -1.05 -10.65 -9.21
N SER A 266 -2.35 -10.29 -9.28
CA SER A 266 -3.21 -10.63 -10.41
C SER A 266 -2.74 -9.99 -11.72
N PHE A 267 -2.34 -8.71 -11.69
CA PHE A 267 -1.76 -8.07 -12.86
C PHE A 267 -0.43 -8.70 -13.27
N ASN A 268 0.43 -9.00 -12.29
CA ASN A 268 1.72 -9.65 -12.53
C ASN A 268 1.54 -11.04 -13.17
N GLY A 269 0.52 -11.79 -12.78
CA GLY A 269 0.15 -13.03 -13.46
C GLY A 269 -0.28 -12.77 -14.90
N THR A 270 -1.21 -11.86 -15.11
CA THR A 270 -1.74 -11.52 -16.44
C THR A 270 -0.64 -11.05 -17.41
N ILE A 271 0.21 -10.11 -17.01
CA ILE A 271 1.28 -9.61 -17.89
C ILE A 271 2.32 -10.69 -18.20
N GLN A 272 2.56 -11.61 -17.29
CA GLN A 272 3.44 -12.76 -17.54
C GLN A 272 2.82 -13.69 -18.56
N GLU A 273 1.59 -14.13 -18.35
CA GLU A 273 0.88 -15.06 -19.24
C GLU A 273 0.60 -14.47 -20.63
N GLU A 274 0.21 -13.21 -20.72
CA GLU A 274 -0.22 -12.60 -21.99
C GLU A 274 0.94 -11.96 -22.77
N PHE A 275 2.07 -11.63 -22.13
CA PHE A 275 3.16 -10.91 -22.80
C PHE A 275 4.55 -11.41 -22.47
N VAL A 276 4.97 -11.43 -21.18
CA VAL A 276 6.39 -11.60 -20.81
C VAL A 276 6.93 -12.96 -21.21
N ASP A 277 6.14 -14.02 -21.00
CA ASP A 277 6.59 -15.40 -21.24
C ASP A 277 6.78 -15.69 -22.76
N TYR A 278 6.06 -14.97 -23.61
CA TYR A 278 6.25 -15.03 -25.07
C TYR A 278 7.45 -14.20 -25.55
N HIS A 279 7.84 -13.16 -24.80
CA HIS A 279 8.91 -12.22 -25.18
C HIS A 279 10.15 -12.37 -24.28
N VAL A 280 10.29 -13.49 -23.55
CA VAL A 280 11.38 -13.69 -22.59
C VAL A 280 12.76 -13.60 -23.25
N ASN A 281 12.92 -14.09 -24.49
CA ASN A 281 14.17 -13.98 -25.23
C ASN A 281 14.53 -12.51 -25.46
N LEU A 282 13.57 -11.73 -25.94
CA LEU A 282 13.73 -10.30 -26.21
C LEU A 282 14.10 -9.52 -24.94
N LEU A 283 13.52 -9.89 -23.78
CA LEU A 283 13.85 -9.30 -22.49
C LEU A 283 15.33 -9.38 -22.15
N PHE A 284 15.97 -10.51 -22.47
CA PHE A 284 17.40 -10.72 -22.18
C PHE A 284 18.32 -10.25 -23.28
N ASP A 285 17.89 -10.30 -24.54
CA ASP A 285 18.68 -9.96 -25.71
C ASP A 285 18.64 -8.45 -26.02
N ASN A 286 17.44 -7.85 -26.02
CA ASN A 286 17.27 -6.42 -26.29
C ASN A 286 16.13 -5.80 -25.44
N MET A 287 16.47 -5.41 -24.23
CA MET A 287 15.52 -4.84 -23.28
C MET A 287 14.84 -3.54 -23.77
N THR A 288 15.48 -2.79 -24.66
CA THR A 288 14.89 -1.55 -25.23
C THR A 288 13.70 -1.90 -26.10
N VAL A 289 13.88 -2.81 -27.06
CA VAL A 289 12.79 -3.30 -27.92
C VAL A 289 11.72 -4.00 -27.09
N PHE A 290 12.12 -4.80 -26.08
CA PHE A 290 11.16 -5.41 -25.16
C PHE A 290 10.27 -4.35 -24.47
N ASN A 291 10.83 -3.24 -24.03
CA ASN A 291 10.06 -2.17 -23.40
C ASN A 291 9.15 -1.44 -24.40
N GLU A 292 9.52 -1.35 -25.67
CA GLU A 292 8.67 -0.80 -26.73
C GLU A 292 7.46 -1.70 -26.99
N GLU A 293 7.66 -2.99 -27.16
CA GLU A 293 6.58 -3.98 -27.30
C GLU A 293 5.69 -4.03 -26.05
N MET A 294 6.29 -3.98 -24.85
CA MET A 294 5.55 -3.95 -23.60
C MET A 294 4.68 -2.69 -23.48
N ARG A 295 5.12 -1.55 -23.99
CA ARG A 295 4.33 -0.32 -24.07
C ARG A 295 3.07 -0.52 -24.91
N GLU A 296 3.20 -1.19 -26.05
CA GLU A 296 2.06 -1.49 -26.92
C GLU A 296 1.06 -2.42 -26.22
N TYR A 297 1.59 -3.46 -25.55
CA TYR A 297 0.76 -4.34 -24.73
C TYR A 297 0.04 -3.57 -23.59
N LEU A 298 0.73 -2.70 -22.86
CA LEU A 298 0.13 -1.91 -21.78
C LEU A 298 -0.90 -0.91 -22.32
N THR A 299 -0.68 -0.36 -23.50
CA THR A 299 -1.69 0.48 -24.17
C THR A 299 -2.94 -0.34 -24.48
N PHE A 300 -2.79 -1.53 -25.07
CA PHE A 300 -3.88 -2.46 -25.30
C PHE A 300 -4.59 -2.82 -23.99
N TYR A 301 -3.84 -3.20 -22.93
CA TYR A 301 -4.38 -3.57 -21.62
C TYR A 301 -5.24 -2.46 -21.01
N ASN A 302 -4.76 -1.23 -21.05
CA ASN A 302 -5.45 -0.10 -20.44
C ASN A 302 -6.64 0.40 -21.26
N THR A 303 -6.58 0.36 -22.61
CA THR A 303 -7.56 1.03 -23.48
C THR A 303 -8.53 0.10 -24.19
N LYS A 304 -8.15 -1.17 -24.42
CA LYS A 304 -8.96 -2.12 -25.21
C LYS A 304 -9.34 -3.38 -24.44
N ARG A 305 -8.49 -3.84 -23.52
CA ARG A 305 -8.76 -5.05 -22.75
C ARG A 305 -9.80 -4.80 -21.68
N VAL A 306 -10.95 -5.46 -21.79
CA VAL A 306 -11.96 -5.42 -20.73
C VAL A 306 -11.50 -6.16 -19.49
N HIS A 307 -11.95 -5.73 -18.31
CA HIS A 307 -11.48 -6.27 -17.05
C HIS A 307 -12.60 -6.96 -16.25
N TRP A 308 -12.30 -8.14 -15.71
CA TRP A 308 -13.25 -8.93 -14.91
C TRP A 308 -13.83 -8.18 -13.71
N ALA A 309 -13.03 -7.33 -13.05
CA ALA A 309 -13.50 -6.47 -11.95
C ALA A 309 -14.68 -5.57 -12.35
N PHE A 310 -14.85 -5.31 -13.64
CA PHE A 310 -15.95 -4.53 -14.24
C PHE A 310 -16.92 -5.42 -15.04
N LYS A 311 -17.00 -6.70 -14.68
CA LYS A 311 -17.85 -7.72 -15.34
C LYS A 311 -17.55 -7.87 -16.83
N ASN A 312 -16.29 -7.70 -17.23
CA ASN A 312 -15.82 -7.71 -18.63
C ASN A 312 -16.61 -6.75 -19.56
N LYS A 313 -17.05 -5.60 -19.05
CA LYS A 313 -17.80 -4.60 -19.83
C LYS A 313 -17.01 -3.31 -20.05
N LEU A 314 -16.03 -3.04 -19.19
CA LEU A 314 -15.26 -1.80 -19.23
C LEU A 314 -13.77 -2.09 -19.20
N THR A 315 -13.02 -1.22 -19.88
CA THR A 315 -11.56 -1.15 -19.81
C THR A 315 -11.13 -0.30 -18.61
N PRO A 316 -9.89 -0.44 -18.12
CA PRO A 316 -9.34 0.45 -17.09
C PRO A 316 -9.48 1.93 -17.44
N PHE A 317 -9.25 2.30 -18.69
CA PHE A 317 -9.34 3.68 -19.17
C PHE A 317 -10.77 4.23 -19.17
N GLU A 318 -11.76 3.42 -19.58
CA GLU A 318 -13.16 3.83 -19.49
C GLU A 318 -13.61 4.06 -18.05
N VAL A 319 -13.14 3.25 -17.09
CA VAL A 319 -13.41 3.47 -15.68
C VAL A 319 -12.73 4.73 -15.17
N LEU A 320 -11.53 5.02 -15.63
CA LEU A 320 -10.81 6.24 -15.32
C LEU A 320 -11.60 7.47 -15.77
N LEU A 321 -12.12 7.49 -17.01
CA LEU A 321 -12.88 8.59 -17.59
C LEU A 321 -14.26 8.78 -16.94
N ARG A 322 -14.94 7.70 -16.57
CA ARG A 322 -16.28 7.72 -15.96
C ARG A 322 -16.29 8.08 -14.48
N SER A 323 -15.13 8.26 -13.85
CA SER A 323 -15.12 8.61 -12.44
C SER A 323 -15.65 10.06 -12.25
N GLU A 324 -16.64 10.23 -11.38
CA GLU A 324 -17.22 11.57 -11.02
C GLU A 324 -16.15 12.57 -10.58
N TYR A 325 -15.02 12.07 -10.09
CA TYR A 325 -13.86 12.87 -9.71
C TYR A 325 -13.17 13.51 -10.91
N TYR A 326 -13.23 12.90 -12.10
CA TYR A 326 -12.69 13.48 -13.33
C TYR A 326 -13.58 14.62 -13.82
N VAL A 327 -14.89 14.41 -13.82
CA VAL A 327 -15.88 15.41 -14.24
C VAL A 327 -15.80 16.66 -13.36
N SER A 328 -15.61 16.52 -12.04
CA SER A 328 -15.53 17.68 -11.14
C SER A 328 -14.24 18.50 -11.29
N LYS A 329 -13.11 17.89 -11.69
CA LYS A 329 -11.84 18.62 -11.94
C LYS A 329 -11.82 19.36 -13.28
N LEU A 330 -12.50 18.83 -14.29
CA LEU A 330 -12.64 19.49 -15.60
C LEU A 330 -13.70 20.59 -15.60
N SER A 331 -14.55 20.67 -14.56
CA SER A 331 -15.69 21.57 -14.51
C SER A 331 -15.36 23.04 -14.21
N GLY A 332 -14.08 23.39 -14.01
CA GLY A 332 -13.66 24.80 -13.86
C GLY A 332 -13.72 25.61 -15.15
N GLU A 333 -13.39 24.98 -16.32
CA GLU A 333 -13.21 25.76 -17.57
C GLU A 333 -13.82 25.14 -18.84
N CYS A 334 -14.34 23.90 -18.85
CA CYS A 334 -14.76 23.21 -20.07
C CYS A 334 -16.14 22.55 -20.06
N LYS A 335 -17.09 22.98 -19.23
CA LYS A 335 -18.44 22.38 -19.17
C LYS A 335 -19.22 22.42 -20.49
N ASN A 336 -18.91 23.30 -21.41
CA ASN A 336 -19.72 23.55 -22.60
C ASN A 336 -19.23 22.90 -23.90
N ARG A 337 -18.10 22.15 -23.89
CA ARG A 337 -17.53 21.61 -25.14
C ARG A 337 -17.50 20.07 -25.24
N TRP A 338 -17.87 19.33 -24.20
CA TRP A 338 -17.57 17.89 -24.11
C TRP A 338 -18.77 16.96 -24.08
N THR A 339 -19.98 17.44 -24.24
CA THR A 339 -21.20 16.65 -24.13
C THR A 339 -21.71 16.03 -25.43
N GLN A 340 -21.04 16.22 -26.55
CA GLN A 340 -21.45 15.61 -27.83
C GLN A 340 -20.30 14.85 -28.50
N SER A 341 -20.42 13.53 -28.52
CA SER A 341 -19.82 12.49 -29.40
C SER A 341 -18.31 12.46 -29.73
N THR A 342 -17.50 13.48 -29.48
CA THR A 342 -16.08 13.53 -29.87
C THR A 342 -15.10 13.45 -28.68
N GLY A 343 -15.58 13.46 -27.44
CA GLY A 343 -14.74 13.54 -26.24
C GLY A 343 -13.87 12.31 -25.99
N LEU A 344 -14.29 11.12 -26.42
CA LEU A 344 -13.56 9.88 -26.16
C LEU A 344 -12.28 9.78 -26.97
N THR A 345 -12.31 10.24 -28.24
CA THR A 345 -11.16 10.19 -29.16
C THR A 345 -10.06 11.17 -28.78
N LEU A 346 -10.38 12.38 -28.38
CA LEU A 346 -9.40 13.40 -27.98
C LEU A 346 -8.74 13.08 -26.62
N ALA A 347 -9.50 12.58 -25.64
CA ALA A 347 -8.94 12.15 -24.36
C ALA A 347 -8.02 10.94 -24.53
N THR A 348 -8.40 9.99 -25.41
CA THR A 348 -7.56 8.84 -25.78
C THR A 348 -6.28 9.31 -26.47
N THR A 349 -6.37 10.26 -27.39
CA THR A 349 -5.22 10.83 -28.09
C THR A 349 -4.30 11.61 -27.15
N CYS A 350 -4.82 12.41 -26.22
CA CYS A 350 -4.03 13.11 -25.20
C CYS A 350 -3.32 12.14 -24.23
N TYR A 351 -3.99 11.05 -23.81
CA TYR A 351 -3.38 10.03 -22.97
C TYR A 351 -2.26 9.30 -23.72
N ILE A 352 -2.50 8.91 -24.98
CA ILE A 352 -1.51 8.26 -25.84
C ILE A 352 -0.33 9.21 -26.09
N ILE A 353 -0.56 10.48 -26.40
CA ILE A 353 0.51 11.47 -26.64
C ILE A 353 1.34 11.68 -25.36
N LYS A 354 0.73 11.89 -24.18
CA LYS A 354 1.47 12.00 -22.92
C LYS A 354 2.23 10.73 -22.58
N THR A 355 1.64 9.56 -22.82
CA THR A 355 2.32 8.26 -22.60
C THR A 355 3.50 8.10 -23.56
N VAL A 356 3.36 8.50 -24.80
CA VAL A 356 4.41 8.47 -25.84
C VAL A 356 5.53 9.48 -25.52
N GLU A 357 5.22 10.71 -25.13
CA GLU A 357 6.24 11.72 -24.78
C GLU A 357 7.09 11.32 -23.59
N VAL A 358 6.47 10.78 -22.52
CA VAL A 358 7.21 10.35 -21.33
C VAL A 358 8.07 9.12 -21.64
N ILE A 359 7.61 8.21 -22.48
CA ILE A 359 8.40 7.03 -22.88
C ILE A 359 9.53 7.43 -23.86
N LEU A 360 9.31 8.40 -24.72
CA LEU A 360 10.38 8.99 -25.53
C LEU A 360 11.45 9.66 -24.66
N LEU A 361 11.07 10.28 -23.54
CA LEU A 361 12.00 10.80 -22.53
C LEU A 361 12.79 9.68 -21.84
N ILE A 362 12.15 8.53 -21.56
CA ILE A 362 12.81 7.35 -20.98
C ILE A 362 13.80 6.73 -21.96
N THR A 363 13.45 6.63 -23.23
CA THR A 363 14.31 6.02 -24.26
C THR A 363 15.42 6.95 -24.75
N ARG A 364 15.21 8.28 -24.77
CA ARG A 364 16.21 9.29 -25.13
C ARG A 364 17.19 9.61 -24.01
N SER A 365 16.84 9.45 -22.74
CA SER A 365 17.82 9.52 -21.66
C SER A 365 18.71 8.30 -21.78
N ARG A 366 19.95 8.50 -22.28
CA ARG A 366 21.00 7.49 -22.30
C ARG A 366 21.20 6.92 -20.90
N PHE A 367 20.51 5.83 -20.60
CA PHE A 367 20.37 5.18 -19.29
C PHE A 367 21.69 4.64 -18.71
N GLN A 368 22.84 4.97 -19.30
CA GLN A 368 24.11 4.37 -18.89
C GLN A 368 25.16 5.32 -18.28
N ARG A 369 25.05 6.66 -18.32
CA ARG A 369 26.18 7.47 -17.80
C ARG A 369 25.91 8.71 -16.96
N ASP A 370 24.71 9.29 -16.90
CA ASP A 370 24.54 10.60 -16.23
C ASP A 370 23.44 10.66 -15.18
N PHE A 371 23.69 9.99 -14.04
CA PHE A 371 22.84 10.10 -12.83
C PHE A 371 23.00 11.44 -12.08
N ARG A 372 23.89 12.34 -12.52
CA ARG A 372 24.26 13.55 -11.74
C ARG A 372 23.49 14.83 -12.07
N PHE A 373 22.71 14.89 -13.13
CA PHE A 373 22.17 16.18 -13.64
C PHE A 373 20.67 16.43 -13.46
N LEU A 374 19.89 15.56 -12.82
CA LEU A 374 18.42 15.73 -12.70
C LEU A 374 17.92 16.12 -11.31
N TYR A 375 18.79 16.62 -10.43
CA TYR A 375 18.38 17.27 -9.17
C TYR A 375 18.48 18.80 -9.31
N LYS A 376 17.61 19.43 -10.09
CA LYS A 376 17.30 20.86 -9.97
C LYS A 376 15.81 21.08 -10.07
N PRO A 377 15.19 21.82 -9.13
CA PRO A 377 13.74 22.01 -9.02
C PRO A 377 13.20 23.10 -9.96
N PHE A 378 13.62 23.17 -11.23
CA PHE A 378 13.27 24.30 -12.12
C PHE A 378 12.49 23.92 -13.39
N PHE A 379 11.86 22.73 -13.48
CA PHE A 379 11.17 22.34 -14.71
C PHE A 379 9.62 22.40 -14.64
N HIS A 380 9.06 22.94 -13.57
CA HIS A 380 7.58 22.95 -13.39
C HIS A 380 6.81 24.04 -14.18
N TYR A 381 7.49 24.99 -14.84
CA TYR A 381 6.76 26.14 -15.41
C TYR A 381 6.79 26.24 -16.94
N LYS A 382 7.64 25.49 -17.65
CA LYS A 382 7.80 25.68 -19.13
C LYS A 382 7.03 24.70 -20.02
N ILE A 383 6.57 23.57 -19.49
CA ILE A 383 5.83 22.56 -20.29
C ILE A 383 4.35 22.96 -20.45
N TYR A 384 3.80 23.73 -19.50
CA TYR A 384 2.41 24.19 -19.58
C TYR A 384 2.19 25.37 -20.54
N GLN A 385 3.19 26.18 -20.80
CA GLN A 385 3.05 27.33 -21.70
C GLN A 385 3.16 27.00 -23.19
N ASN A 386 3.86 25.93 -23.58
CA ASN A 386 4.00 25.58 -25.00
C ASN A 386 2.86 24.72 -25.59
N LEU A 387 1.89 24.32 -24.78
CA LEU A 387 0.69 23.59 -25.24
C LEU A 387 -0.50 24.53 -25.55
N TYR A 388 -0.41 25.82 -25.22
CA TYR A 388 -1.47 26.81 -25.51
C TYR A 388 -1.25 27.60 -26.80
N THR A 389 -0.12 27.42 -27.49
CA THR A 389 0.18 28.16 -28.74
C THR A 389 0.03 27.31 -30.01
N CYS A 390 -0.43 26.05 -29.90
CA CYS A 390 -0.69 25.18 -31.07
C CYS A 390 -2.12 24.60 -31.07
N LEU A 391 -3.12 25.42 -30.71
CA LEU A 391 -4.54 25.18 -31.03
C LEU A 391 -5.17 26.44 -31.60
#